data_291c29c22ac3a3ec9f5170a69e34231d
#
_entry.id   291c29c22ac3a3ec9f5170a69e34231d
#
_cell.length_a   1.000
_cell.length_b   1.000
_cell.length_c   1.000
_cell.angle_alpha   90.00
_cell.angle_beta   90.00
_cell.angle_gamma   90.00
#
_symmetry.space_group_name_H-M   'P 1'
#
loop_
_entity.id
_entity.type
_entity.pdbx_description
1 polymer ?
#
loop_
_entity_poly.entity_id
_entity_poly.type
_entity_poly.pdbx_seq_one_letter_code
_entity_poly.pdbx_strand_id
1 'polypeptide(L)'
;MKRFAILTLISLFCIGCSQPKLLENQELKQQDRYLKVINGQNPIYLDKSSIRVNSDNSNELSYYLITNISSSEQALKGTSMKKLTKVNCADKTTILSANNQFEVYTQFFAQGEKLFDIPEKAEKIEMQNTSLLSLISATVCQYAGKKFGEKENALIEMQKNLEKQSETKH
;
A
#
# COMPACT_ATOMS: atom_id res chain seq x y z
N MET A 1 51.39 43.36 6.32
CA MET A 1 50.43 42.87 5.34
C MET A 1 50.17 41.39 5.63
N LYS A 2 49.07 41.09 6.31
CA LYS A 2 48.67 39.70 6.70
C LYS A 2 47.65 39.22 5.68
N ARG A 3 47.98 38.16 4.91
CA ARG A 3 47.05 37.50 3.99
C ARG A 3 46.26 36.48 4.76
N PHE A 4 44.95 36.70 4.91
CA PHE A 4 44.01 35.71 5.40
C PHE A 4 43.58 34.82 4.23
N ALA A 5 43.93 33.54 4.29
CA ALA A 5 43.40 32.53 3.41
C ALA A 5 42.11 32.00 4.02
N ILE A 6 40.97 32.28 3.39
CA ILE A 6 39.68 31.72 3.75
C ILE A 6 39.57 30.36 3.05
N LEU A 7 39.73 29.29 3.82
CA LEU A 7 39.39 27.92 3.39
C LEU A 7 37.87 27.76 3.45
N THR A 8 37.22 27.86 2.31
CA THR A 8 35.80 27.47 2.18
C THR A 8 35.69 25.95 2.12
N LEU A 9 35.29 25.36 3.23
CA LEU A 9 34.94 23.94 3.32
C LEU A 9 33.57 23.74 2.63
N ILE A 10 33.60 23.31 1.37
CA ILE A 10 32.40 22.84 0.68
C ILE A 10 32.14 21.41 1.15
N SER A 11 31.31 21.26 2.16
CA SER A 11 30.76 19.96 2.54
C SER A 11 29.73 19.56 1.49
N LEU A 12 30.12 18.69 0.54
CA LEU A 12 29.19 17.98 -0.34
C LEU A 12 28.35 17.06 0.52
N PHE A 13 27.15 17.51 0.84
CA PHE A 13 26.11 16.60 1.35
C PHE A 13 25.66 15.69 0.20
N CYS A 14 26.18 14.47 0.16
CA CYS A 14 25.64 13.38 -0.64
C CYS A 14 24.29 12.94 -0.03
N ILE A 15 23.22 13.70 -0.32
CA ILE A 15 21.85 13.30 0.01
C ILE A 15 21.29 12.55 -1.21
N GLY A 16 21.69 11.30 -1.39
CA GLY A 16 21.30 10.62 -2.63
C GLY A 16 20.99 9.13 -2.58
N CYS A 17 21.27 8.38 -1.49
CA CYS A 17 21.22 6.90 -1.57
C CYS A 17 20.48 6.17 -0.46
N SER A 18 19.66 6.81 0.37
CA SER A 18 19.13 6.15 1.59
C SER A 18 17.69 5.70 1.56
N GLN A 19 16.88 6.08 0.56
CA GLN A 19 15.44 5.81 0.59
C GLN A 19 15.01 4.35 0.36
N PRO A 20 15.61 3.56 -0.56
CA PRO A 20 15.26 2.14 -0.69
C PRO A 20 15.50 1.35 0.60
N LYS A 21 16.64 1.58 1.25
CA LYS A 21 16.96 0.96 2.55
C LYS A 21 16.04 1.41 3.68
N LEU A 22 15.57 2.66 3.66
CA LEU A 22 14.63 3.17 4.65
C LEU A 22 13.29 2.47 4.54
N LEU A 23 12.77 2.31 3.32
CA LEU A 23 11.52 1.59 3.08
C LEU A 23 11.63 0.13 3.52
N GLU A 24 12.70 -0.58 3.13
CA GLU A 24 12.94 -1.97 3.49
C GLU A 24 12.98 -2.16 5.02
N ASN A 25 13.71 -1.30 5.74
CA ASN A 25 13.76 -1.34 7.20
C ASN A 25 12.38 -1.07 7.85
N GLN A 26 11.56 -0.21 7.25
CA GLN A 26 10.20 0.05 7.74
C GLN A 26 9.28 -1.13 7.44
N GLU A 27 9.40 -1.77 6.28
CA GLU A 27 8.67 -2.99 5.94
C GLU A 27 8.92 -4.10 6.97
N LEU A 28 10.17 -4.36 7.30
CA LEU A 28 10.54 -5.38 8.29
C LEU A 28 9.92 -5.11 9.68
N LYS A 29 9.86 -3.84 10.09
CA LYS A 29 9.24 -3.46 11.37
C LYS A 29 7.71 -3.53 11.36
N GLN A 30 7.10 -3.49 10.19
CA GLN A 30 5.65 -3.38 10.02
C GLN A 30 5.01 -4.65 9.43
N GLN A 31 5.79 -5.71 9.18
CA GLN A 31 5.33 -6.93 8.52
C GLN A 31 4.15 -7.63 9.22
N ASP A 32 4.07 -7.51 10.55
CA ASP A 32 2.96 -8.09 11.32
C ASP A 32 1.63 -7.38 11.03
N ARG A 33 1.68 -6.09 10.75
CA ARG A 33 0.51 -5.26 10.46
C ARG A 33 0.19 -5.21 8.96
N TYR A 34 1.20 -5.03 8.13
CA TYR A 34 1.01 -4.81 6.70
C TYR A 34 1.40 -6.02 5.88
N LEU A 35 0.52 -6.39 4.95
CA LEU A 35 0.82 -7.38 3.92
C LEU A 35 1.07 -6.65 2.61
N LYS A 36 2.28 -6.79 2.06
CA LYS A 36 2.55 -6.31 0.70
C LYS A 36 1.69 -7.10 -0.29
N VAL A 37 0.90 -6.40 -1.11
CA VAL A 37 0.00 -7.02 -2.09
C VAL A 37 0.40 -6.71 -3.54
N ILE A 38 1.13 -5.60 -3.74
CA ILE A 38 1.74 -5.25 -5.03
C ILE A 38 3.18 -4.85 -4.78
N ASN A 39 4.09 -5.48 -5.52
CA ASN A 39 5.50 -5.11 -5.55
C ASN A 39 5.73 -4.10 -6.69
N GLY A 40 6.66 -3.17 -6.54
CA GLY A 40 6.94 -2.17 -7.57
C GLY A 40 7.74 -1.00 -7.04
N GLN A 41 7.89 0.04 -7.87
CA GLN A 41 8.48 1.31 -7.45
C GLN A 41 7.65 1.98 -6.36
N ASN A 42 6.32 1.83 -6.43
CA ASN A 42 5.37 2.29 -5.43
C ASN A 42 4.58 1.09 -4.91
N PRO A 43 5.13 0.35 -3.94
CA PRO A 43 4.50 -0.86 -3.44
C PRO A 43 3.19 -0.56 -2.72
N ILE A 44 2.23 -1.49 -2.83
CA ILE A 44 0.92 -1.40 -2.19
C ILE A 44 0.83 -2.44 -1.09
N TYR A 45 0.27 -2.04 0.04
CA TYR A 45 0.09 -2.86 1.23
C TYR A 45 -1.37 -2.90 1.67
N LEU A 46 -1.80 -4.06 2.12
CA LEU A 46 -3.02 -4.22 2.89
C LEU A 46 -2.71 -3.98 4.38
N ASP A 47 -3.40 -3.04 5.01
CA ASP A 47 -3.39 -2.89 6.47
C ASP A 47 -4.31 -3.95 7.11
N LYS A 48 -3.74 -5.08 7.54
CA LYS A 48 -4.50 -6.18 8.15
C LYS A 48 -5.27 -5.73 9.39
N SER A 49 -4.72 -4.78 10.15
CA SER A 49 -5.36 -4.27 11.36
C SER A 49 -6.57 -3.37 11.08
N SER A 50 -6.75 -2.95 9.84
CA SER A 50 -7.87 -2.11 9.41
C SER A 50 -9.11 -2.89 8.95
N ILE A 51 -9.01 -4.21 8.82
CA ILE A 51 -10.14 -5.03 8.35
C ILE A 51 -11.28 -4.97 9.38
N ARG A 52 -12.45 -4.55 8.91
CA ARG A 52 -13.68 -4.44 9.72
C ARG A 52 -14.84 -5.09 8.98
N VAL A 53 -15.60 -5.88 9.72
CA VAL A 53 -16.86 -6.45 9.25
C VAL A 53 -17.97 -5.43 9.46
N ASN A 54 -18.83 -5.25 8.46
CA ASN A 54 -20.01 -4.39 8.61
C ASN A 54 -21.02 -5.07 9.57
N SER A 55 -21.52 -4.32 10.55
CA SER A 55 -22.51 -4.82 11.53
C SER A 55 -23.82 -5.25 10.87
N ASP A 56 -24.24 -4.54 9.83
CA ASP A 56 -25.53 -4.74 9.17
C ASP A 56 -25.47 -5.81 8.07
N ASN A 57 -24.28 -6.03 7.52
CA ASN A 57 -24.04 -7.06 6.51
C ASN A 57 -22.70 -7.76 6.77
N SER A 58 -22.76 -8.92 7.39
CA SER A 58 -21.55 -9.67 7.76
C SER A 58 -20.68 -10.10 6.57
N ASN A 59 -21.19 -10.07 5.33
CA ASN A 59 -20.41 -10.36 4.12
C ASN A 59 -19.69 -9.12 3.57
N GLU A 60 -20.03 -7.94 4.05
CA GLU A 60 -19.36 -6.70 3.65
C GLU A 60 -18.21 -6.38 4.64
N LEU A 61 -17.04 -6.17 4.09
CA LEU A 61 -15.84 -5.78 4.84
C LEU A 61 -15.32 -4.45 4.33
N SER A 62 -14.70 -3.67 5.22
CA SER A 62 -13.90 -2.52 4.84
C SER A 62 -12.46 -2.70 5.28
N TYR A 63 -11.52 -2.13 4.52
CA TYR A 63 -10.09 -2.20 4.80
C TYR A 63 -9.35 -1.06 4.11
N TYR A 64 -8.13 -0.79 4.56
CA TYR A 64 -7.26 0.20 3.92
C TYR A 64 -6.21 -0.47 3.04
N LEU A 65 -6.04 0.10 1.84
CA LEU A 65 -4.86 -0.09 1.01
C LEU A 65 -3.95 1.14 1.17
N ILE A 66 -2.65 0.90 1.28
CA ILE A 66 -1.64 1.93 1.44
C ILE A 66 -0.62 1.79 0.33
N THR A 67 -0.42 2.86 -0.44
CA THR A 67 0.63 2.96 -1.46
C THR A 67 1.77 3.81 -0.92
N ASN A 68 2.95 3.25 -0.77
CA ASN A 68 4.15 4.01 -0.44
C ASN A 68 4.77 4.59 -1.72
N ILE A 69 5.00 5.90 -1.75
CA ILE A 69 5.55 6.60 -2.91
C ILE A 69 7.07 6.71 -2.74
N SER A 70 7.79 5.77 -3.31
CA SER A 70 9.25 5.68 -3.23
C SER A 70 9.97 6.08 -4.53
N SER A 71 9.25 6.25 -5.64
CA SER A 71 9.82 6.68 -6.91
C SER A 71 10.47 8.05 -6.82
N SER A 72 11.70 8.18 -7.29
CA SER A 72 12.46 9.45 -7.28
C SER A 72 11.87 10.50 -8.22
N GLU A 73 11.09 10.08 -9.20
CA GLU A 73 10.50 10.96 -10.22
C GLU A 73 9.19 11.62 -9.77
N GLN A 74 8.66 11.22 -8.62
CA GLN A 74 7.38 11.74 -8.12
C GLN A 74 7.59 12.84 -7.07
N ALA A 75 6.83 13.93 -7.19
CA ALA A 75 6.86 15.06 -6.27
C ALA A 75 6.52 14.66 -4.81
N LEU A 76 5.77 13.55 -4.64
CA LEU A 76 5.35 13.02 -3.33
C LEU A 76 6.29 11.94 -2.80
N LYS A 77 7.54 11.89 -3.27
CA LYS A 77 8.52 10.90 -2.79
C LYS A 77 8.67 10.91 -1.27
N GLY A 78 8.64 9.74 -0.67
CA GLY A 78 8.74 9.57 0.80
C GLY A 78 7.41 9.64 1.53
N THR A 79 6.32 9.93 0.81
CA THR A 79 4.96 9.98 1.34
C THR A 79 4.23 8.66 1.12
N SER A 80 3.00 8.58 1.60
CA SER A 80 2.10 7.48 1.28
C SER A 80 0.68 7.96 1.01
N MET A 81 -0.05 7.18 0.23
CA MET A 81 -1.48 7.36 0.01
C MET A 81 -2.25 6.22 0.68
N LYS A 82 -3.32 6.56 1.39
CA LYS A 82 -4.23 5.61 2.04
C LYS A 82 -5.61 5.69 1.39
N LYS A 83 -6.19 4.54 1.10
CA LYS A 83 -7.46 4.38 0.40
C LYS A 83 -8.37 3.41 1.16
N LEU A 84 -9.58 3.86 1.52
CA LEU A 84 -10.60 2.98 2.06
C LEU A 84 -11.25 2.18 0.93
N THR A 85 -11.26 0.87 1.10
CA THR A 85 -11.84 -0.07 0.14
C THR A 85 -12.88 -0.92 0.86
N LYS A 86 -13.97 -1.26 0.18
CA LYS A 86 -14.97 -2.21 0.67
C LYS A 86 -15.05 -3.41 -0.25
N VAL A 87 -15.31 -4.58 0.32
CA VAL A 87 -15.54 -5.82 -0.43
C VAL A 87 -16.79 -6.51 0.10
N ASN A 88 -17.60 -7.06 -0.81
CA ASN A 88 -18.63 -8.01 -0.46
C ASN A 88 -18.14 -9.42 -0.82
N CYS A 89 -17.92 -10.24 0.20
CA CYS A 89 -17.35 -11.57 0.04
C CYS A 89 -18.32 -12.54 -0.66
N ALA A 90 -19.64 -12.38 -0.48
CA ALA A 90 -20.65 -13.20 -1.13
C ALA A 90 -20.82 -12.86 -2.61
N ASP A 91 -20.97 -11.55 -2.92
CA ASP A 91 -21.23 -11.05 -4.28
C ASP A 91 -19.96 -10.93 -5.11
N LYS A 92 -18.78 -11.09 -4.51
CA LYS A 92 -17.47 -10.90 -5.15
C LYS A 92 -17.33 -9.51 -5.77
N THR A 93 -17.88 -8.48 -5.13
CA THR A 93 -17.76 -7.09 -5.57
C THR A 93 -16.82 -6.31 -4.67
N THR A 94 -16.11 -5.34 -5.26
CA THR A 94 -15.22 -4.43 -4.52
C THR A 94 -15.55 -3.00 -4.88
N ILE A 95 -15.61 -2.12 -3.88
CA ILE A 95 -15.77 -0.69 -4.03
C ILE A 95 -14.43 -0.05 -3.69
N LEU A 96 -13.75 0.47 -4.71
CA LEU A 96 -12.53 1.26 -4.54
C LEU A 96 -12.91 2.66 -4.08
N SER A 97 -12.04 3.27 -3.27
CA SER A 97 -12.26 4.63 -2.74
C SER A 97 -13.64 4.80 -2.10
N ALA A 98 -13.97 3.92 -1.16
CA ALA A 98 -15.28 3.90 -0.51
C ALA A 98 -15.65 5.23 0.19
N ASN A 99 -14.68 6.06 0.51
CA ASN A 99 -14.84 7.43 1.02
C ASN A 99 -14.66 8.51 -0.07
N ASN A 100 -14.60 8.13 -1.34
CA ASN A 100 -14.39 9.01 -2.50
C ASN A 100 -13.11 9.86 -2.46
N GLN A 101 -12.08 9.38 -1.78
CA GLN A 101 -10.81 10.10 -1.68
C GLN A 101 -9.64 9.20 -1.34
N PHE A 102 -8.43 9.64 -1.75
CA PHE A 102 -7.17 9.21 -1.15
C PHE A 102 -6.75 10.21 -0.09
N GLU A 103 -6.27 9.72 1.04
CA GLU A 103 -5.59 10.52 2.05
C GLU A 103 -4.08 10.42 1.84
N VAL A 104 -3.38 11.56 1.78
CA VAL A 104 -1.93 11.63 1.61
C VAL A 104 -1.26 11.97 2.93
N TYR A 105 -0.19 11.22 3.28
CA TYR A 105 0.54 11.32 4.53
C TYR A 105 2.02 11.63 4.29
N THR A 106 2.66 12.33 5.23
CA THR A 106 4.07 12.75 5.13
C THR A 106 5.07 11.61 5.17
N GLN A 107 4.68 10.42 5.65
CA GLN A 107 5.55 9.27 5.81
C GLN A 107 4.93 8.01 5.21
N PHE A 108 5.75 6.98 4.98
CA PHE A 108 5.30 5.67 4.54
C PHE A 108 4.30 5.05 5.53
N PHE A 109 3.47 4.12 5.03
CA PHE A 109 2.48 3.38 5.81
C PHE A 109 1.39 4.26 6.46
N ALA A 110 1.03 5.36 5.81
CA ALA A 110 0.06 6.35 6.31
C ALA A 110 0.41 6.86 7.73
N GLN A 111 1.71 7.04 7.96
CA GLN A 111 2.25 7.62 9.19
C GLN A 111 2.54 9.11 9.03
N GLY A 112 2.81 9.77 10.15
CA GLY A 112 3.03 11.21 10.18
C GLY A 112 1.74 12.01 10.02
N GLU A 113 1.85 13.23 9.50
CA GLU A 113 0.73 14.13 9.33
C GLU A 113 -0.01 13.87 8.02
N LYS A 114 -1.34 14.00 8.04
CA LYS A 114 -2.13 14.03 6.81
C LYS A 114 -1.90 15.38 6.11
N LEU A 115 -1.43 15.33 4.86
CA LEU A 115 -1.13 16.52 4.07
C LEU A 115 -2.40 17.08 3.41
N PHE A 116 -3.09 16.21 2.66
CA PHE A 116 -4.30 16.58 1.92
C PHE A 116 -5.05 15.34 1.46
N ASP A 117 -6.25 15.56 0.94
CA ASP A 117 -7.06 14.56 0.30
C ASP A 117 -7.07 14.76 -1.22
N ILE A 118 -6.97 13.67 -1.97
CA ILE A 118 -7.16 13.67 -3.43
C ILE A 118 -8.57 13.14 -3.70
N PRO A 119 -9.49 13.95 -4.24
CA PRO A 119 -10.82 13.49 -4.58
C PRO A 119 -10.75 12.35 -5.63
N GLU A 120 -11.52 11.32 -5.44
CA GLU A 120 -11.63 10.21 -6.37
C GLU A 120 -13.09 9.75 -6.46
N LYS A 121 -13.51 9.37 -7.65
CA LYS A 121 -14.84 8.78 -7.83
C LYS A 121 -14.82 7.34 -7.29
N ALA A 122 -15.77 7.02 -6.42
CA ALA A 122 -15.96 5.63 -6.00
C ALA A 122 -16.34 4.76 -7.20
N GLU A 123 -15.67 3.63 -7.33
CA GLU A 123 -15.91 2.68 -8.41
C GLU A 123 -16.26 1.32 -7.81
N LYS A 124 -17.41 0.77 -8.22
CA LYS A 124 -17.79 -0.60 -7.90
C LYS A 124 -17.32 -1.51 -9.03
N ILE A 125 -16.50 -2.49 -8.68
CA ILE A 125 -15.93 -3.44 -9.62
C ILE A 125 -16.43 -4.83 -9.28
N GLU A 126 -17.02 -5.49 -10.26
CA GLU A 126 -17.30 -6.93 -10.20
C GLU A 126 -16.02 -7.71 -10.49
N MET A 127 -15.66 -8.61 -9.59
CA MET A 127 -14.38 -9.30 -9.64
C MET A 127 -14.39 -10.45 -10.64
N GLN A 128 -13.51 -10.38 -11.62
CA GLN A 128 -13.12 -11.54 -12.39
C GLN A 128 -12.13 -12.39 -11.58
N ASN A 129 -12.28 -13.71 -11.59
CA ASN A 129 -11.51 -14.63 -10.74
C ASN A 129 -9.98 -14.57 -10.88
N THR A 130 -9.45 -13.96 -11.95
CA THR A 130 -8.02 -13.91 -12.26
C THR A 130 -7.37 -12.54 -12.00
N SER A 131 -8.12 -11.53 -11.59
CA SER A 131 -7.54 -10.20 -11.34
C SER A 131 -6.79 -10.13 -10.02
N LEU A 132 -5.72 -9.31 -9.95
CA LEU A 132 -5.00 -9.05 -8.71
C LEU A 132 -5.91 -8.47 -7.63
N LEU A 133 -6.86 -7.62 -8.01
CA LEU A 133 -7.84 -7.06 -7.07
C LEU A 133 -8.76 -8.15 -6.51
N SER A 134 -9.14 -9.15 -7.31
CA SER A 134 -9.87 -10.33 -6.84
C SER A 134 -9.06 -11.11 -5.79
N LEU A 135 -7.75 -11.25 -6.00
CA LEU A 135 -6.87 -11.93 -5.07
C LEU A 135 -6.73 -11.15 -3.75
N ILE A 136 -6.57 -9.82 -3.80
CA ILE A 136 -6.56 -8.95 -2.61
C ILE A 136 -7.87 -9.09 -1.83
N SER A 137 -9.00 -9.01 -2.52
CA SER A 137 -10.33 -9.12 -1.93
C SER A 137 -10.57 -10.49 -1.28
N ALA A 138 -10.17 -11.57 -1.97
CA ALA A 138 -10.23 -12.93 -1.42
C ALA A 138 -9.36 -13.08 -0.17
N THR A 139 -8.16 -12.49 -0.17
CA THR A 139 -7.26 -12.46 0.98
C THR A 139 -7.90 -11.75 2.18
N VAL A 140 -8.54 -10.60 1.96
CA VAL A 140 -9.27 -9.84 3.01
C VAL A 140 -10.41 -10.69 3.58
N CYS A 141 -11.21 -11.32 2.71
CA CYS A 141 -12.29 -12.19 3.15
C CYS A 141 -11.77 -13.37 3.97
N GLN A 142 -10.67 -13.99 3.56
CA GLN A 142 -10.03 -15.08 4.29
C GLN A 142 -9.54 -14.65 5.67
N TYR A 143 -8.92 -13.47 5.81
CA TYR A 143 -8.54 -12.92 7.12
C TYR A 143 -9.74 -12.74 8.07
N ALA A 144 -10.91 -12.43 7.54
CA ALA A 144 -12.15 -12.32 8.30
C ALA A 144 -12.89 -13.65 8.48
N GLY A 145 -12.29 -14.78 8.12
CA GLY A 145 -12.93 -16.11 8.18
C GLY A 145 -14.08 -16.29 7.19
N LYS A 146 -14.09 -15.51 6.09
CA LYS A 146 -15.10 -15.56 5.04
C LYS A 146 -14.57 -16.26 3.80
N LYS A 147 -15.45 -16.88 3.02
CA LYS A 147 -15.12 -17.38 1.68
C LYS A 147 -15.32 -16.28 0.64
N PHE A 148 -14.50 -16.27 -0.38
CA PHE A 148 -14.64 -15.40 -1.54
C PHE A 148 -14.74 -16.30 -2.79
N GLY A 149 -15.94 -16.68 -3.13
CA GLY A 149 -16.18 -17.67 -4.17
C GLY A 149 -15.50 -19.00 -3.86
N GLU A 150 -14.83 -19.58 -4.86
CA GLU A 150 -14.14 -20.87 -4.75
C GLU A 150 -12.67 -20.76 -4.30
N LYS A 151 -12.18 -19.54 -4.00
CA LYS A 151 -10.79 -19.33 -3.59
C LYS A 151 -10.55 -19.76 -2.15
N GLU A 152 -10.06 -20.99 -1.96
CA GLU A 152 -9.75 -21.53 -0.64
C GLU A 152 -8.37 -21.11 -0.12
N ASN A 153 -7.44 -20.75 -1.00
CA ASN A 153 -6.02 -20.50 -0.67
C ASN A 153 -5.51 -19.12 -1.14
N ALA A 154 -6.32 -18.08 -0.97
CA ALA A 154 -6.00 -16.73 -1.45
C ALA A 154 -4.65 -16.19 -0.94
N LEU A 155 -4.28 -16.48 0.30
CA LEU A 155 -2.99 -16.08 0.87
C LEU A 155 -1.81 -16.74 0.16
N ILE A 156 -1.91 -18.03 -0.16
CA ILE A 156 -0.87 -18.77 -0.88
C ILE A 156 -0.73 -18.25 -2.31
N GLU A 157 -1.86 -17.99 -2.98
CA GLU A 157 -1.86 -17.39 -4.32
C GLU A 157 -1.25 -16.00 -4.33
N MET A 158 -1.55 -15.18 -3.30
CA MET A 158 -0.96 -13.85 -3.14
C MET A 158 0.57 -13.94 -3.00
N GLN A 159 1.06 -14.84 -2.19
CA GLN A 159 2.49 -15.03 -1.97
C GLN A 159 3.20 -15.44 -3.27
N LYS A 160 2.67 -16.43 -4.00
CA LYS A 160 3.20 -16.84 -5.31
C LYS A 160 3.19 -15.71 -6.34
N ASN A 161 2.19 -14.84 -6.30
CA ASN A 161 2.11 -13.70 -7.21
C ASN A 161 3.19 -12.64 -6.92
N LEU A 162 3.48 -12.40 -5.64
CA LEU A 162 4.56 -11.50 -5.23
C LEU A 162 5.94 -12.04 -5.62
N GLU A 163 6.17 -13.34 -5.51
CA GLU A 163 7.41 -14.01 -5.94
C GLU A 163 7.63 -13.81 -7.45
N LYS A 164 6.60 -14.08 -8.28
CA LYS A 164 6.66 -13.84 -9.73
C LYS A 164 6.95 -12.38 -10.09
N GLN A 165 6.38 -11.42 -9.36
CA GLN A 165 6.63 -10.00 -9.59
C GLN A 165 8.07 -9.59 -9.24
N SER A 166 8.76 -10.32 -8.38
CA SER A 166 10.16 -10.08 -8.04
C SER A 166 11.12 -10.61 -9.11
N GLU A 167 10.81 -11.76 -9.74
CA GLU A 167 11.62 -12.40 -10.78
C GLU A 167 11.63 -11.63 -12.11
N THR A 168 10.56 -10.93 -12.44
CA THR A 168 10.45 -10.16 -13.72
C THR A 168 11.22 -8.84 -13.71
N LYS A 169 11.95 -8.51 -12.66
CA LYS A 169 12.73 -7.27 -12.52
C LYS A 169 14.25 -7.42 -12.73
N HIS A 170 14.72 -8.61 -13.13
CA HIS A 170 16.13 -8.87 -13.43
C HIS A 170 16.41 -8.97 -14.92
#